data_b1fa2aefa5c81931b2a5b7c12cbb8566
#
_entry.id   b1fa2aefa5c81931b2a5b7c12cbb8566
#
_cell.length_a   1.000
_cell.length_b   1.000
_cell.length_c   1.000
_cell.angle_alpha   90.00
_cell.angle_beta   90.00
_cell.angle_gamma   90.00
#
_symmetry.space_group_name_H-M   'P 1'
#
loop_
_entity.id
_entity.type
_entity.pdbx_description
1 polymer ?
#
loop_
_entity_poly.entity_id
_entity_poly.type
_entity_poly.pdbx_seq_one_letter_code
_entity_poly.pdbx_strand_id
1 'polypeptide(L)'
;MPAYFIVEIDVQDAAAFDQYRAQVPATIARYGGRYLVRGGAAEILEGAGQPARMVVLEFPSREQARTFYDSPEYAPLKALRLRAATSRLLLVDGL
;
A
#
# COMPACT_ATOMS: atom_id res chain seq x y z
N MET A 1 5.75 18.47 4.41
CA MET A 1 6.55 17.25 4.68
C MET A 1 5.78 16.06 4.13
N PRO A 2 6.33 15.35 3.15
CA PRO A 2 5.65 14.17 2.62
C PRO A 2 5.61 13.03 3.64
N ALA A 3 4.71 12.10 3.42
CA ALA A 3 4.63 10.88 4.21
C ALA A 3 4.47 9.69 3.27
N TYR A 4 4.94 8.55 3.71
CA TYR A 4 4.98 7.35 2.88
C TYR A 4 4.31 6.19 3.58
N PHE A 5 3.50 5.44 2.81
CA PHE A 5 3.14 4.08 3.21
C PHE A 5 4.17 3.13 2.63
N ILE A 6 4.78 2.34 3.48
CA ILE A 6 5.68 1.26 3.09
C ILE A 6 4.92 -0.04 3.36
N VAL A 7 4.60 -0.77 2.32
CA VAL A 7 3.72 -1.94 2.41
C VAL A 7 4.44 -3.18 1.92
N GLU A 8 4.47 -4.20 2.77
CA GLU A 8 4.94 -5.54 2.42
C GLU A 8 3.72 -6.44 2.30
N ILE A 9 3.57 -7.14 1.19
CA ILE A 9 2.34 -7.88 0.88
C ILE A 9 2.67 -9.31 0.52
N ASP A 10 1.96 -10.26 1.18
CA ASP A 10 1.96 -11.67 0.84
C ASP A 10 0.54 -12.04 0.39
N VAL A 11 0.37 -12.27 -0.90
CA VAL A 11 -0.93 -12.51 -1.50
C VAL A 11 -1.32 -13.98 -1.32
N GLN A 12 -2.48 -14.25 -0.71
CA GLN A 12 -3.04 -15.59 -0.55
C GLN A 12 -4.14 -15.88 -1.55
N ASP A 13 -4.91 -14.86 -1.96
CA ASP A 13 -6.00 -14.99 -2.93
C ASP A 13 -5.74 -14.02 -4.08
N ALA A 14 -5.12 -14.52 -5.14
CA ALA A 14 -4.70 -13.70 -6.26
C ALA A 14 -5.87 -13.03 -6.97
N ALA A 15 -6.99 -13.74 -7.14
CA ALA A 15 -8.16 -13.18 -7.83
C ALA A 15 -8.77 -12.02 -7.05
N ALA A 16 -8.91 -12.15 -5.74
CA ALA A 16 -9.42 -11.08 -4.88
C ALA A 16 -8.43 -9.90 -4.84
N PHE A 17 -7.14 -10.19 -4.77
CA PHE A 17 -6.13 -9.14 -4.76
C PHE A 17 -6.11 -8.36 -6.07
N ASP A 18 -6.32 -9.01 -7.19
CA ASP A 18 -6.41 -8.35 -8.50
C ASP A 18 -7.59 -7.37 -8.55
N GLN A 19 -8.71 -7.70 -7.91
CA GLN A 19 -9.85 -6.78 -7.79
C GLN A 19 -9.47 -5.54 -6.97
N TYR A 20 -8.78 -5.73 -5.86
CA TYR A 20 -8.27 -4.64 -5.04
C TYR A 20 -7.33 -3.75 -5.86
N ARG A 21 -6.37 -4.37 -6.52
CA ARG A 21 -5.32 -3.69 -7.29
C ARG A 21 -5.89 -2.88 -8.45
N ALA A 22 -7.00 -3.31 -9.03
CA ALA A 22 -7.66 -2.60 -10.13
C ALA A 22 -8.40 -1.36 -9.65
N GLN A 23 -8.89 -1.35 -8.40
CA GLN A 23 -9.77 -0.30 -7.88
C GLN A 23 -9.05 0.74 -7.04
N VAL A 24 -8.02 0.35 -6.29
CA VAL A 24 -7.39 1.23 -5.32
C VAL A 24 -6.64 2.43 -5.92
N PRO A 25 -6.07 2.39 -7.15
CA PRO A 25 -5.35 3.55 -7.68
C PRO A 25 -6.20 4.81 -7.77
N ALA A 26 -7.47 4.70 -8.14
CA ALA A 26 -8.35 5.86 -8.24
C ALA A 26 -8.58 6.50 -6.87
N THR A 27 -8.73 5.69 -5.82
CA THR A 27 -8.93 6.19 -4.46
C THR A 27 -7.66 6.86 -3.94
N ILE A 28 -6.50 6.26 -4.18
CA ILE A 28 -5.21 6.86 -3.81
C ILE A 28 -5.05 8.24 -4.45
N ALA A 29 -5.28 8.32 -5.76
CA ALA A 29 -5.17 9.59 -6.50
C ALA A 29 -6.14 10.65 -5.99
N ARG A 30 -7.36 10.24 -5.65
CA ARG A 30 -8.38 11.14 -5.12
C ARG A 30 -7.94 11.84 -3.84
N TYR A 31 -7.15 11.16 -3.01
CA TYR A 31 -6.64 11.71 -1.76
C TYR A 31 -5.24 12.30 -1.88
N GLY A 32 -4.76 12.49 -3.10
CA GLY A 32 -3.48 13.16 -3.36
C GLY A 32 -2.26 12.26 -3.26
N GLY A 33 -2.47 10.96 -3.18
CA GLY A 33 -1.37 9.99 -3.13
C GLY A 33 -0.89 9.56 -4.51
N ARG A 34 0.29 9.00 -4.56
CA ARG A 34 0.84 8.42 -5.78
C ARG A 34 1.73 7.22 -5.47
N TYR A 35 1.84 6.32 -6.43
CA TYR A 35 2.76 5.19 -6.31
C TYR A 35 4.19 5.63 -6.60
N LEU A 36 5.11 5.19 -5.75
CA LEU A 36 6.55 5.25 -6.03
C LEU A 36 7.09 3.88 -6.38
N VAL A 37 6.55 2.83 -5.76
CA VAL A 37 6.85 1.42 -6.05
C VAL A 37 5.53 0.66 -6.04
N ARG A 38 5.33 -0.18 -7.06
CA ARG A 38 4.12 -0.97 -7.15
C ARG A 38 4.44 -2.40 -7.55
N GLY A 39 4.97 -3.17 -6.59
CA GLY A 39 5.30 -4.57 -6.81
C GLY A 39 6.50 -4.79 -7.69
N GLY A 40 7.45 -3.85 -7.70
CA GLY A 40 8.69 -4.00 -8.45
C GLY A 40 9.56 -5.12 -7.89
N ALA A 41 10.51 -5.57 -8.70
CA ALA A 41 11.45 -6.60 -8.28
C ALA A 41 12.27 -6.13 -7.08
N ALA A 42 12.37 -6.98 -6.06
CA ALA A 42 13.13 -6.68 -4.85
C ALA A 42 14.18 -7.77 -4.63
N GLU A 43 15.32 -7.38 -4.09
CA GLU A 43 16.33 -8.36 -3.72
C GLU A 43 16.89 -8.01 -2.34
N ILE A 44 17.17 -9.03 -1.54
CA ILE A 44 17.74 -8.86 -0.21
C ILE A 44 19.26 -8.81 -0.34
N LEU A 45 19.86 -7.66 -0.03
CA LEU A 45 21.32 -7.51 -0.04
C LEU A 45 21.93 -7.93 1.30
N GLU A 46 21.18 -7.74 2.38
CA GLU A 46 21.59 -8.13 3.73
C GLU A 46 20.36 -8.56 4.50
N GLY A 47 20.50 -9.56 5.35
CA GLY A 47 19.41 -10.07 6.15
C GLY A 47 18.88 -11.39 5.62
N ALA A 48 17.95 -11.97 6.35
CA ALA A 48 17.39 -13.30 6.05
C ALA A 48 15.97 -13.17 5.50
N GLY A 49 15.49 -14.26 4.90
CA GLY A 49 14.13 -14.38 4.41
C GLY A 49 14.01 -14.21 2.91
N GLN A 50 12.76 -14.11 2.44
CA GLN A 50 12.44 -13.89 1.04
C GLN A 50 12.03 -12.44 0.82
N PRO A 51 12.32 -11.86 -0.36
CA PRO A 51 11.84 -10.52 -0.66
C PRO A 51 10.31 -10.52 -0.71
N ALA A 52 9.69 -9.61 0.03
CA ALA A 52 8.25 -9.42 -0.02
C ALA A 52 7.88 -8.59 -1.26
N ARG A 53 6.64 -8.75 -1.73
CA ARG A 53 6.08 -7.81 -2.69
C ARG A 53 5.91 -6.47 -1.99
N MET A 54 6.47 -5.41 -2.55
CA MET A 54 6.46 -4.11 -1.92
C MET A 54 5.68 -3.08 -2.71
N VAL A 55 4.96 -2.25 -1.97
CA VAL A 55 4.29 -1.07 -2.51
C VAL A 55 4.73 0.12 -1.66
N VAL A 56 5.10 1.20 -2.30
CA VAL A 56 5.41 2.45 -1.62
C VAL A 56 4.53 3.54 -2.21
N LEU A 57 3.78 4.21 -1.34
CA LEU A 57 2.92 5.32 -1.71
C LEU A 57 3.45 6.59 -1.06
N GLU A 58 3.31 7.71 -1.77
CA GLU A 58 3.62 9.03 -1.23
C GLU A 58 2.35 9.85 -1.12
N PHE A 59 2.18 10.53 0.01
CA PHE A 59 1.13 11.53 0.23
C PHE A 59 1.79 12.86 0.62
N PRO A 60 1.11 14.01 0.38
CA PRO A 60 1.68 15.31 0.72
C PRO A 60 1.97 15.48 2.21
N SER A 61 1.26 14.76 3.07
CA SER A 61 1.44 14.85 4.52
C SER A 61 0.94 13.57 5.20
N ARG A 62 1.37 13.40 6.45
CA ARG A 62 0.86 12.31 7.30
C ARG A 62 -0.66 12.41 7.49
N GLU A 63 -1.16 13.62 7.67
CA GLU A 63 -2.59 13.84 7.85
C GLU A 63 -3.37 13.38 6.63
N GLN A 64 -2.90 13.69 5.44
CA GLN A 64 -3.55 13.30 4.20
C GLN A 64 -3.48 11.78 3.98
N ALA A 65 -2.37 11.17 4.33
CA ALA A 65 -2.21 9.72 4.28
C ALA A 65 -3.21 9.04 5.22
N ARG A 66 -3.36 9.54 6.45
CA ARG A 66 -4.33 9.01 7.42
C ARG A 66 -5.76 9.24 6.94
N THR A 67 -6.04 10.38 6.34
CA THR A 67 -7.38 10.66 5.78
C THR A 67 -7.75 9.65 4.71
N PHE A 68 -6.82 9.31 3.83
CA PHE A 68 -7.00 8.24 2.85
C PHE A 68 -7.27 6.90 3.55
N TYR A 69 -6.40 6.52 4.47
CA TYR A 69 -6.46 5.20 5.12
C TYR A 69 -7.77 5.00 5.87
N ASP A 70 -8.28 6.06 6.51
CA ASP A 70 -9.49 6.01 7.32
C ASP A 70 -10.75 6.42 6.55
N SER A 71 -10.64 6.66 5.23
CA SER A 71 -11.75 7.14 4.42
C SER A 71 -12.82 6.08 4.20
N PRO A 72 -14.09 6.50 4.03
CA PRO A 72 -15.16 5.57 3.67
C PRO A 72 -14.96 4.96 2.29
N GLU A 73 -14.30 5.66 1.38
CA GLU A 73 -14.00 5.13 0.04
C GLU A 73 -13.00 3.99 0.10
N TYR A 74 -12.03 4.06 1.01
CA TYR A 74 -11.03 3.01 1.15
C TYR A 74 -11.53 1.82 1.99
N ALA A 75 -12.51 2.02 2.84
CA ALA A 75 -12.97 0.98 3.78
C ALA A 75 -13.28 -0.37 3.11
N PRO A 76 -14.09 -0.43 2.03
CA PRO A 76 -14.36 -1.71 1.38
C PRO A 76 -13.13 -2.29 0.68
N LEU A 77 -12.26 -1.44 0.15
CA LEU A 77 -11.02 -1.90 -0.48
C LEU A 77 -10.04 -2.44 0.55
N LYS A 78 -9.95 -1.80 1.71
CA LYS A 78 -9.13 -2.28 2.81
C LYS A 78 -9.61 -3.66 3.28
N ALA A 79 -10.92 -3.85 3.43
CA ALA A 79 -11.49 -5.13 3.80
C ALA A 79 -11.15 -6.22 2.77
N LEU A 80 -11.21 -5.89 1.49
CA LEU A 80 -10.85 -6.80 0.40
C LEU A 80 -9.36 -7.19 0.49
N ARG A 81 -8.46 -6.23 0.71
CA ARG A 81 -7.03 -6.50 0.87
C ARG A 81 -6.76 -7.40 2.07
N LEU A 82 -7.43 -7.13 3.20
CA LEU A 82 -7.23 -7.91 4.42
C LEU A 82 -7.67 -9.37 4.25
N ARG A 83 -8.67 -9.63 3.40
CA ARG A 83 -9.09 -11.00 3.09
C ARG A 83 -8.16 -11.68 2.09
N ALA A 84 -7.59 -10.92 1.15
CA ALA A 84 -6.83 -11.44 0.03
C ALA A 84 -5.35 -11.65 0.33
N ALA A 85 -4.82 -10.95 1.33
CA ALA A 85 -3.39 -10.90 1.58
C ALA A 85 -3.08 -10.68 3.05
N THR A 86 -1.90 -11.13 3.46
CA THR A 86 -1.28 -10.72 4.71
C THR A 86 -0.33 -9.58 4.42
N SER A 87 -0.48 -8.47 5.13
CA SER A 87 0.31 -7.27 4.85
C SER A 87 0.89 -6.68 6.12
N ARG A 88 2.03 -6.04 5.94
CA ARG A 88 2.60 -5.18 6.95
C ARG A 88 2.67 -3.78 6.34
N LEU A 89 2.05 -2.81 6.99
CA LEU A 89 1.90 -1.48 6.46
C LEU A 89 2.41 -0.46 7.46
N LEU A 90 3.40 0.33 7.05
CA LEU A 90 4.02 1.34 7.88
C LEU A 90 3.73 2.71 7.28
N LEU A 91 3.48 3.69 8.14
CA LEU A 91 3.37 5.08 7.74
C LEU A 91 4.56 5.83 8.33
N VAL A 92 5.38 6.42 7.47
CA VAL A 92 6.62 7.08 7.88
C VAL A 92 6.69 8.48 7.29
N ASP A 93 7.12 9.45 8.09
CA ASP A 93 7.35 10.81 7.63
C ASP A 93 8.60 10.86 6.77
N GLY A 94 8.53 11.61 5.66
CA GLY A 94 9.66 11.88 4.81
C GLY A 94 10.41 13.15 5.25
N LEU A 95 11.37 13.52 4.45
CA LEU A 95 12.16 14.74 4.67
C LEU A 95 11.41 16.01 4.30
#